data_bee737b322396af24d0f3ef9f26718e7
#
_entry.id   bee737b322396af24d0f3ef9f26718e7
#
_cell.length_a   1.000
_cell.length_b   1.000
_cell.length_c   1.000
_cell.angle_alpha   90.00
_cell.angle_beta   90.00
_cell.angle_gamma   90.00
#
_symmetry.space_group_name_H-M   'P 1'
#
loop_
_entity.id
_entity.type
_entity.pdbx_description
1 polymer ?
#
loop_
_entity_poly.entity_id
_entity_poly.type
_entity_poly.pdbx_seq_one_letter_code
_entity_poly.pdbx_strand_id
1 'polypeptide(L)'
;MISYELYSQIRLLHQERGLNFAQIARELNLDEETVAKWARAKNYTQRGKTPRTSKLDPYKVIVQRWLERHSYTATQIFQRLRAEEGYTGGFTILTDYVRTVRRVRAPAFLTLAFAPGECAQVDWGCAGSMAVGSTRRRLSFFVMVLCYSRFCYLEFSLGEATEHFLSAHQNAFQFLGGVPSKVLIDNPKTAVLNHPRGEKPLFHPRYLDFAAHYDFEPRACNVRRPNEKGRVESGVGYVKKNFLHGLELPHGLDALNTAARQWMNTIANIRIHGETHKEPAELFALEKQQLKPLPPIPADTGIIDTVRANNRFRVKLDTNRYSVPSLYASQRLVLKTFADRLCIYHDQKLIATHTRSYDRHRDFENPDHVKDLLDQRRQARNAKLLLAFYALCPRAEEYYRQLQERRLNPRLHIAKIMALSEVYGPDKVARAIEDAFEFAAFSSDYIANILEQRQRLTLQPGPLHLTRRQDLLDVQLAPADLSIYDTPTDKTSITIKP
;
A
#
# COMPACT_ATOMS: atom_id res chain seq x y z
N MET A 1 26.91 -44.33 34.15
CA MET A 1 25.86 -44.68 35.13
C MET A 1 24.93 -45.66 34.44
N ILE A 2 24.65 -46.84 35.02
CA ILE A 2 23.75 -47.84 34.44
C ILE A 2 22.30 -47.43 34.75
N SER A 3 21.43 -47.45 33.75
CA SER A 3 19.99 -47.24 33.88
C SER A 3 19.32 -48.53 34.38
N TYR A 4 18.09 -48.43 34.92
CA TYR A 4 17.30 -49.61 35.30
C TYR A 4 17.08 -50.57 34.12
N GLU A 5 16.93 -50.02 32.93
CA GLU A 5 16.76 -50.76 31.68
C GLU A 5 18.01 -51.62 31.35
N LEU A 6 19.19 -51.00 31.40
CA LEU A 6 20.46 -51.74 31.23
C LEU A 6 20.72 -52.77 32.32
N TYR A 7 20.35 -52.46 33.58
CA TYR A 7 20.39 -53.44 34.68
C TYR A 7 19.50 -54.63 34.38
N SER A 8 18.26 -54.41 33.94
CA SER A 8 17.33 -55.49 33.59
C SER A 8 17.84 -56.31 32.41
N GLN A 9 18.43 -55.69 31.39
CA GLN A 9 19.05 -56.38 30.25
C GLN A 9 20.23 -57.26 30.69
N ILE A 10 21.13 -56.75 31.54
CA ILE A 10 22.25 -57.54 32.08
C ILE A 10 21.73 -58.78 32.79
N ARG A 11 20.71 -58.69 33.63
CA ARG A 11 20.15 -59.81 34.34
C ARG A 11 19.46 -60.84 33.42
N LEU A 12 18.69 -60.38 32.45
CA LEU A 12 18.01 -61.22 31.46
C LEU A 12 19.04 -62.00 30.63
N LEU A 13 20.08 -61.33 30.14
CA LEU A 13 21.15 -62.00 29.37
C LEU A 13 21.90 -63.02 30.21
N HIS A 14 22.19 -62.73 31.50
CA HIS A 14 22.89 -63.63 32.39
C HIS A 14 22.01 -64.77 32.91
N GLN A 15 20.80 -64.50 33.41
CA GLN A 15 19.99 -65.47 34.10
C GLN A 15 19.12 -66.32 33.16
N GLU A 16 18.60 -65.75 32.09
CA GLU A 16 17.72 -66.45 31.16
C GLU A 16 18.44 -66.97 29.93
N ARG A 17 19.43 -66.21 29.39
CA ARG A 17 20.19 -66.63 28.22
C ARG A 17 21.52 -67.31 28.53
N GLY A 18 21.94 -67.36 29.82
CA GLY A 18 23.15 -68.10 30.25
C GLY A 18 24.47 -67.50 29.75
N LEU A 19 24.48 -66.23 29.27
CA LEU A 19 25.68 -65.59 28.76
C LEU A 19 26.70 -65.27 29.89
N ASN A 20 27.98 -65.45 29.65
CA ASN A 20 29.01 -65.06 30.59
C ASN A 20 29.24 -63.53 30.58
N PHE A 21 29.93 -62.98 31.61
CA PHE A 21 30.09 -61.53 31.77
C PHE A 21 30.84 -60.89 30.61
N ALA A 22 31.84 -61.53 30.02
CA ALA A 22 32.57 -61.04 28.88
C ALA A 22 31.71 -60.96 27.60
N GLN A 23 30.77 -61.91 27.42
CA GLN A 23 29.82 -61.87 26.29
C GLN A 23 28.79 -60.76 26.43
N ILE A 24 28.25 -60.56 27.63
CA ILE A 24 27.30 -59.50 27.96
C ILE A 24 27.97 -58.11 27.82
N ALA A 25 29.24 -58.02 28.26
CA ALA A 25 30.02 -56.78 28.14
C ALA A 25 30.20 -56.37 26.68
N ARG A 26 30.47 -57.33 25.78
CA ARG A 26 30.60 -57.06 24.32
C ARG A 26 29.23 -56.71 23.69
N GLU A 27 28.17 -57.41 24.06
CA GLU A 27 26.84 -57.18 23.47
C GLU A 27 26.26 -55.82 23.88
N LEU A 28 26.48 -55.42 25.14
CA LEU A 28 25.96 -54.12 25.64
C LEU A 28 26.99 -52.98 25.60
N ASN A 29 28.18 -53.24 25.05
CA ASN A 29 29.31 -52.28 25.00
C ASN A 29 29.61 -51.66 26.37
N LEU A 30 29.73 -52.51 27.37
CA LEU A 30 30.01 -52.17 28.76
C LEU A 30 31.32 -52.82 29.22
N ASP A 31 31.88 -52.29 30.30
CA ASP A 31 33.02 -52.90 30.97
C ASP A 31 32.61 -54.18 31.73
N GLU A 32 33.43 -55.23 31.66
CA GLU A 32 33.14 -56.51 32.22
C GLU A 32 32.95 -56.50 33.76
N GLU A 33 33.77 -55.68 34.46
CA GLU A 33 33.62 -55.49 35.91
C GLU A 33 32.26 -54.84 36.26
N THR A 34 31.82 -53.89 35.43
CA THR A 34 30.55 -53.26 35.58
C THR A 34 29.40 -54.27 35.37
N VAL A 35 29.49 -55.14 34.35
CA VAL A 35 28.51 -56.20 34.10
C VAL A 35 28.46 -57.18 35.26
N ALA A 36 29.65 -57.70 35.72
CA ALA A 36 29.74 -58.62 36.84
C ALA A 36 29.16 -58.05 38.13
N LYS A 37 29.43 -56.84 38.42
CA LYS A 37 28.86 -56.10 39.57
C LYS A 37 27.32 -56.07 39.54
N TRP A 38 26.74 -55.68 38.41
CA TRP A 38 25.29 -55.52 38.29
C TRP A 38 24.56 -56.85 38.08
N ALA A 39 25.18 -57.84 37.48
CA ALA A 39 24.63 -59.20 37.40
C ALA A 39 24.47 -59.87 38.79
N ARG A 40 25.45 -59.60 39.70
CA ARG A 40 25.41 -60.11 41.09
C ARG A 40 24.56 -59.28 42.03
N ALA A 41 24.15 -58.06 41.65
CA ALA A 41 23.36 -57.21 42.50
C ALA A 41 21.92 -57.72 42.60
N LYS A 42 21.44 -57.98 43.82
CA LYS A 42 20.09 -58.48 44.08
C LYS A 42 18.99 -57.47 43.72
N ASN A 43 19.31 -56.17 43.93
CA ASN A 43 18.36 -55.09 43.67
C ASN A 43 19.09 -53.94 42.91
N TYR A 44 18.34 -53.27 42.06
CA TYR A 44 18.85 -52.06 41.43
C TYR A 44 18.86 -50.90 42.45
N THR A 45 20.02 -50.38 42.72
CA THR A 45 20.16 -49.19 43.54
C THR A 45 20.71 -48.04 42.68
N GLN A 46 19.88 -47.09 42.39
CA GLN A 46 20.33 -45.85 41.76
C GLN A 46 21.25 -45.13 42.74
N ARG A 47 22.52 -44.90 42.34
CA ARG A 47 23.42 -44.08 43.15
C ARG A 47 22.82 -42.69 43.28
N GLY A 48 22.23 -42.35 44.42
CA GLY A 48 21.80 -41.02 44.75
C GLY A 48 22.99 -40.08 44.60
N LYS A 49 22.80 -38.97 43.85
CA LYS A 49 23.76 -37.88 43.86
C LYS A 49 23.87 -37.41 45.31
N THR A 50 25.02 -37.61 45.95
CA THR A 50 25.31 -36.99 47.26
C THR A 50 25.07 -35.50 47.14
N PRO A 51 24.14 -34.93 47.89
CA PRO A 51 23.83 -33.50 47.78
C PRO A 51 25.10 -32.72 48.20
N ARG A 52 25.72 -32.10 47.21
CA ARG A 52 26.83 -31.13 47.50
C ARG A 52 26.19 -29.84 47.99
N THR A 53 26.60 -29.34 49.13
CA THR A 53 26.17 -28.05 49.65
C THR A 53 26.48 -26.97 48.65
N SER A 54 25.43 -26.24 48.23
CA SER A 54 25.59 -25.13 47.30
C SER A 54 25.62 -23.80 48.04
N LYS A 55 26.43 -22.84 47.57
CA LYS A 55 26.39 -21.46 48.09
C LYS A 55 25.00 -20.83 48.00
N LEU A 56 24.08 -21.38 47.21
CA LEU A 56 22.69 -20.94 47.06
C LEU A 56 21.76 -21.51 48.13
N ASP A 57 22.13 -22.60 48.81
CA ASP A 57 21.22 -23.31 49.71
C ASP A 57 20.58 -22.42 50.80
N PRO A 58 21.31 -21.53 51.46
CA PRO A 58 20.76 -20.62 52.47
C PRO A 58 19.69 -19.66 51.87
N TYR A 59 19.78 -19.36 50.58
CA TYR A 59 18.94 -18.34 49.90
C TYR A 59 17.77 -18.95 49.14
N LYS A 60 17.66 -20.28 49.03
CA LYS A 60 16.64 -20.96 48.25
C LYS A 60 15.21 -20.57 48.68
N VAL A 61 14.97 -20.45 49.99
CA VAL A 61 13.66 -20.07 50.56
C VAL A 61 13.30 -18.63 50.15
N ILE A 62 14.25 -17.72 50.17
CA ILE A 62 14.07 -16.32 49.77
C ILE A 62 13.75 -16.22 48.27
N VAL A 63 14.53 -16.97 47.44
CA VAL A 63 14.28 -17.03 45.98
C VAL A 63 12.90 -17.61 45.65
N GLN A 64 12.47 -18.68 46.34
CA GLN A 64 11.13 -19.23 46.18
C GLN A 64 10.04 -18.21 46.53
N ARG A 65 10.15 -17.53 47.68
CA ARG A 65 9.22 -16.50 48.12
C ARG A 65 9.11 -15.33 47.12
N TRP A 66 10.25 -14.91 46.55
CA TRP A 66 10.28 -13.87 45.53
C TRP A 66 9.63 -14.32 44.22
N LEU A 67 9.84 -15.55 43.81
CA LEU A 67 9.22 -16.15 42.61
C LEU A 67 7.70 -16.37 42.75
N GLU A 68 7.22 -16.58 43.98
CA GLU A 68 5.79 -16.72 44.27
C GLU A 68 5.07 -15.38 44.25
N ARG A 69 5.72 -14.34 44.72
CA ARG A 69 5.12 -12.98 44.83
C ARG A 69 5.27 -12.14 43.59
N HIS A 70 6.35 -12.33 42.84
CA HIS A 70 6.73 -11.48 41.73
C HIS A 70 7.29 -12.30 40.53
N SER A 71 7.06 -11.81 39.32
CA SER A 71 7.60 -12.40 38.09
C SER A 71 9.06 -11.97 37.79
N TYR A 72 9.94 -11.99 38.82
CA TYR A 72 11.32 -11.56 38.63
C TYR A 72 12.10 -12.43 37.68
N THR A 73 12.92 -11.84 36.83
CA THR A 73 13.90 -12.57 36.00
C THR A 73 15.03 -13.11 36.89
N ALA A 74 15.73 -14.16 36.41
CA ALA A 74 16.91 -14.70 37.13
C ALA A 74 17.96 -13.60 37.37
N THR A 75 18.13 -12.67 36.43
CA THR A 75 19.04 -11.52 36.55
C THR A 75 18.64 -10.59 37.70
N GLN A 76 17.35 -10.26 37.78
CA GLN A 76 16.83 -9.40 38.86
C GLN A 76 16.98 -10.07 40.25
N ILE A 77 16.70 -11.38 40.32
CA ILE A 77 16.91 -12.14 41.56
C ILE A 77 18.39 -12.15 41.95
N PHE A 78 19.30 -12.32 40.98
CA PHE A 78 20.74 -12.31 41.25
C PHE A 78 21.23 -10.95 41.77
N GLN A 79 20.78 -9.88 41.14
CA GLN A 79 21.12 -8.53 41.57
C GLN A 79 20.62 -8.25 43.01
N ARG A 80 19.39 -8.62 43.32
CA ARG A 80 18.79 -8.45 44.65
C ARG A 80 19.48 -9.31 45.70
N LEU A 81 19.75 -10.59 45.40
CA LEU A 81 20.49 -11.48 46.32
C LEU A 81 21.85 -10.91 46.68
N ARG A 82 22.57 -10.30 45.74
CA ARG A 82 23.83 -9.64 45.99
C ARG A 82 23.71 -8.38 46.85
N ALA A 83 22.71 -7.54 46.51
CA ALA A 83 22.52 -6.26 47.16
C ALA A 83 21.90 -6.36 48.58
N GLU A 84 20.89 -7.24 48.72
CA GLU A 84 20.07 -7.33 49.92
C GLU A 84 20.56 -8.43 50.89
N GLU A 85 21.11 -9.53 50.37
CA GLU A 85 21.42 -10.74 51.14
C GLU A 85 22.95 -11.13 51.11
N GLY A 86 23.76 -10.38 50.40
CA GLY A 86 25.22 -10.61 50.35
C GLY A 86 25.62 -11.89 49.60
N TYR A 87 24.83 -12.37 48.65
CA TYR A 87 25.14 -13.61 47.93
C TYR A 87 26.43 -13.51 47.10
N THR A 88 27.36 -14.43 47.35
CA THR A 88 28.69 -14.51 46.70
C THR A 88 28.82 -15.63 45.67
N GLY A 89 27.73 -16.38 45.43
CA GLY A 89 27.70 -17.47 44.46
C GLY A 89 27.61 -17.04 43.00
N GLY A 90 27.79 -17.96 42.07
CA GLY A 90 27.73 -17.70 40.64
C GLY A 90 26.28 -17.56 40.11
N PHE A 91 26.12 -16.77 39.03
CA PHE A 91 24.83 -16.57 38.35
C PHE A 91 24.26 -17.87 37.76
N THR A 92 25.12 -18.76 37.24
CA THR A 92 24.73 -20.04 36.65
C THR A 92 23.98 -20.94 37.65
N ILE A 93 24.49 -21.03 38.90
CA ILE A 93 23.87 -21.82 39.97
C ILE A 93 22.46 -21.32 40.27
N LEU A 94 22.29 -20.02 40.36
CA LEU A 94 20.96 -19.40 40.56
C LEU A 94 20.03 -19.65 39.37
N THR A 95 20.55 -19.49 38.15
CA THR A 95 19.73 -19.68 36.93
C THR A 95 19.24 -21.10 36.82
N ASP A 96 20.10 -22.10 37.08
CA ASP A 96 19.70 -23.50 37.08
C ASP A 96 18.67 -23.82 38.16
N TYR A 97 18.82 -23.26 39.35
CA TYR A 97 17.82 -23.41 40.41
C TYR A 97 16.48 -22.76 40.05
N VAL A 98 16.49 -21.51 39.57
CA VAL A 98 15.28 -20.82 39.13
C VAL A 98 14.60 -21.60 38.00
N ARG A 99 15.37 -22.18 37.06
CA ARG A 99 14.85 -23.05 35.99
C ARG A 99 14.15 -24.30 36.57
N THR A 100 14.74 -24.92 37.58
CA THR A 100 14.18 -26.09 38.26
C THR A 100 12.88 -25.75 38.97
N VAL A 101 12.84 -24.65 39.73
CA VAL A 101 11.64 -24.19 40.45
C VAL A 101 10.51 -23.79 39.48
N ARG A 102 10.82 -23.15 38.35
CA ARG A 102 9.83 -22.80 37.34
C ARG A 102 9.29 -23.98 36.52
N ARG A 103 10.09 -25.04 36.29
CA ARG A 103 9.67 -26.25 35.55
C ARG A 103 8.58 -27.04 36.27
N VAL A 104 8.46 -26.90 37.57
CA VAL A 104 7.50 -27.67 38.35
C VAL A 104 6.03 -27.27 38.14
N ARG A 105 5.77 -26.17 37.43
CA ARG A 105 4.39 -25.64 37.18
C ARG A 105 4.11 -25.31 35.72
N ALA A 106 4.56 -26.08 34.75
CA ALA A 106 3.98 -26.00 33.43
C ALA A 106 2.58 -26.63 33.46
N PRO A 107 1.50 -25.85 33.39
CA PRO A 107 0.16 -26.43 33.37
C PRO A 107 0.02 -27.34 32.13
N ALA A 108 -0.57 -28.50 32.29
CA ALA A 108 -0.93 -29.36 31.18
C ALA A 108 -2.08 -28.70 30.40
N PHE A 109 -1.97 -28.72 29.07
CA PHE A 109 -2.95 -28.11 28.18
C PHE A 109 -3.60 -29.18 27.29
N LEU A 110 -4.90 -29.08 27.10
CA LEU A 110 -5.59 -29.88 26.10
C LEU A 110 -5.31 -29.32 24.71
N THR A 111 -4.90 -30.17 23.81
CA THR A 111 -4.82 -29.81 22.38
C THR A 111 -6.23 -29.63 21.84
N LEU A 112 -6.59 -28.42 21.38
CA LEU A 112 -7.89 -28.17 20.79
C LEU A 112 -7.98 -28.87 19.43
N ALA A 113 -8.90 -29.81 19.29
CA ALA A 113 -9.28 -30.39 18.01
C ALA A 113 -10.42 -29.57 17.39
N PHE A 114 -10.34 -29.32 16.08
CA PHE A 114 -11.38 -28.63 15.34
C PHE A 114 -11.85 -29.50 14.17
N ALA A 115 -13.13 -29.41 13.86
CA ALA A 115 -13.71 -30.04 12.69
C ALA A 115 -13.28 -29.24 11.40
N PRO A 116 -13.33 -29.88 10.22
CA PRO A 116 -13.11 -29.19 8.96
C PRO A 116 -14.07 -28.00 8.80
N GLY A 117 -13.55 -26.85 8.37
CA GLY A 117 -14.33 -25.62 8.17
C GLY A 117 -14.81 -24.91 9.44
N GLU A 118 -14.49 -25.45 10.63
CA GLU A 118 -14.99 -24.89 11.89
C GLU A 118 -14.34 -23.58 12.26
N CYS A 119 -13.01 -23.48 12.18
CA CYS A 119 -12.28 -22.34 12.74
C CYS A 119 -11.06 -21.96 11.93
N ALA A 120 -10.85 -20.66 11.79
CA ALA A 120 -9.57 -20.06 11.38
C ALA A 120 -9.00 -19.19 12.50
N GLN A 121 -7.69 -19.09 12.59
CA GLN A 121 -6.98 -18.16 13.48
C GLN A 121 -6.30 -17.09 12.65
N VAL A 122 -6.35 -15.84 13.14
CA VAL A 122 -5.81 -14.66 12.46
C VAL A 122 -4.88 -13.88 13.38
N ASP A 123 -3.76 -13.41 12.84
CA ASP A 123 -2.84 -12.53 13.54
C ASP A 123 -2.09 -11.59 12.58
N TRP A 124 -1.56 -10.50 13.14
CA TRP A 124 -0.63 -9.60 12.47
C TRP A 124 0.82 -9.91 12.85
N GLY A 125 1.69 -9.90 11.86
CA GLY A 125 3.13 -9.95 12.06
C GLY A 125 3.81 -8.69 11.56
N CYS A 126 4.96 -8.36 12.12
CA CYS A 126 5.82 -7.27 11.64
C CYS A 126 6.96 -7.84 10.80
N ALA A 127 7.14 -7.30 9.59
CA ALA A 127 8.22 -7.62 8.65
C ALA A 127 9.25 -6.49 8.51
N GLY A 128 9.32 -5.59 9.50
CA GLY A 128 10.24 -4.45 9.48
C GLY A 128 9.67 -3.24 8.73
N SER A 129 10.37 -2.75 7.72
CA SER A 129 9.94 -1.56 6.96
C SER A 129 10.30 -1.67 5.48
N MET A 130 9.45 -1.10 4.62
CA MET A 130 9.64 -1.03 3.17
C MET A 130 9.78 0.43 2.72
N ALA A 131 10.61 0.67 1.72
CA ALA A 131 10.68 1.97 1.05
C ALA A 131 9.43 2.20 0.20
N VAL A 132 8.81 3.37 0.34
CA VAL A 132 7.63 3.81 -0.44
C VAL A 132 7.86 5.25 -0.87
N GLY A 133 8.17 5.44 -2.14
CA GLY A 133 8.54 6.75 -2.66
C GLY A 133 9.72 7.35 -1.90
N SER A 134 9.51 8.51 -1.26
CA SER A 134 10.53 9.24 -0.51
C SER A 134 10.64 8.83 0.97
N THR A 135 9.82 7.88 1.45
CA THR A 135 9.75 7.50 2.88
C THR A 135 9.89 6.01 3.09
N ARG A 136 10.10 5.61 4.34
CA ARG A 136 9.96 4.21 4.76
C ARG A 136 8.69 4.04 5.57
N ARG A 137 7.94 2.97 5.28
CA ARG A 137 6.72 2.60 6.00
C ARG A 137 6.92 1.27 6.72
N ARG A 138 6.29 1.13 7.87
CA ARG A 138 6.21 -0.16 8.55
C ARG A 138 5.55 -1.16 7.62
N LEU A 139 6.19 -2.29 7.45
CA LEU A 139 5.68 -3.41 6.69
C LEU A 139 5.11 -4.43 7.68
N SER A 140 3.83 -4.66 7.59
CA SER A 140 3.11 -5.66 8.37
C SER A 140 2.60 -6.75 7.46
N PHE A 141 2.29 -7.91 8.02
CA PHE A 141 1.67 -8.99 7.29
C PHE A 141 0.55 -9.61 8.09
N PHE A 142 -0.50 -9.96 7.39
CA PHE A 142 -1.67 -10.66 7.89
C PHE A 142 -1.50 -12.16 7.63
N VAL A 143 -1.74 -12.98 8.64
CA VAL A 143 -1.74 -14.44 8.52
C VAL A 143 -3.09 -14.97 8.96
N MET A 144 -3.71 -15.80 8.13
CA MET A 144 -4.86 -16.63 8.49
C MET A 144 -4.49 -18.09 8.35
N VAL A 145 -4.74 -18.88 9.39
CA VAL A 145 -4.47 -20.33 9.40
C VAL A 145 -5.74 -21.08 9.74
N LEU A 146 -6.16 -21.99 8.87
CA LEU A 146 -7.26 -22.90 9.15
C LEU A 146 -6.86 -23.89 10.26
N CYS A 147 -7.74 -24.08 11.24
CA CYS A 147 -7.40 -24.85 12.44
C CYS A 147 -7.37 -26.35 12.22
N TYR A 148 -8.04 -26.86 11.21
CA TYR A 148 -8.03 -28.29 10.85
C TYR A 148 -6.85 -28.61 9.91
N SER A 149 -6.83 -28.08 8.71
CA SER A 149 -5.82 -28.39 7.69
C SER A 149 -4.46 -27.78 7.94
N ARG A 150 -4.36 -26.73 8.74
CA ARG A 150 -3.17 -25.85 8.85
C ARG A 150 -2.86 -25.08 7.56
N PHE A 151 -3.78 -25.05 6.61
CA PHE A 151 -3.66 -24.29 5.40
C PHE A 151 -3.60 -22.79 5.73
N CYS A 152 -2.60 -22.11 5.19
CA CYS A 152 -2.33 -20.72 5.55
C CYS A 152 -2.50 -19.76 4.36
N TYR A 153 -2.98 -18.57 4.69
CA TYR A 153 -2.98 -17.38 3.86
C TYR A 153 -2.05 -16.32 4.44
N LEU A 154 -1.30 -15.66 3.58
CA LEU A 154 -0.35 -14.60 3.92
C LEU A 154 -0.54 -13.42 2.97
N GLU A 155 -0.66 -12.20 3.51
CA GLU A 155 -0.72 -10.95 2.76
C GLU A 155 0.05 -9.86 3.48
N PHE A 156 0.88 -9.12 2.74
CA PHE A 156 1.62 -7.97 3.26
C PHE A 156 0.84 -6.67 3.07
N SER A 157 0.97 -5.77 4.04
CA SER A 157 0.28 -4.48 4.06
C SER A 157 1.16 -3.37 4.65
N LEU A 158 0.93 -2.13 4.21
CA LEU A 158 1.59 -0.93 4.74
C LEU A 158 0.77 -0.25 5.85
N GLY A 159 -0.27 -0.91 6.34
CA GLY A 159 -1.11 -0.47 7.44
C GLY A 159 -1.79 -1.63 8.15
N GLU A 160 -2.18 -1.39 9.40
CA GLU A 160 -2.93 -2.34 10.24
C GLU A 160 -4.28 -1.75 10.67
N ALA A 161 -4.74 -0.66 10.03
CA ALA A 161 -6.01 -0.01 10.34
C ALA A 161 -7.20 -0.90 9.93
N THR A 162 -8.41 -0.51 10.34
CA THR A 162 -9.61 -1.33 10.17
C THR A 162 -9.86 -1.70 8.71
N GLU A 163 -9.68 -0.78 7.77
CA GLU A 163 -9.83 -1.04 6.33
C GLU A 163 -8.86 -2.10 5.81
N HIS A 164 -7.61 -2.13 6.33
CA HIS A 164 -6.63 -3.15 5.98
C HIS A 164 -7.00 -4.50 6.57
N PHE A 165 -7.46 -4.50 7.83
CA PHE A 165 -7.86 -5.72 8.52
C PHE A 165 -9.04 -6.40 7.84
N LEU A 166 -10.07 -5.63 7.49
CA LEU A 166 -11.25 -6.15 6.78
C LEU A 166 -10.91 -6.61 5.36
N SER A 167 -10.08 -5.82 4.64
CA SER A 167 -9.64 -6.18 3.30
C SER A 167 -8.82 -7.48 3.29
N ALA A 168 -7.90 -7.65 4.24
CA ALA A 168 -7.10 -8.86 4.35
C ALA A 168 -7.93 -10.12 4.66
N HIS A 169 -8.98 -9.99 5.51
CA HIS A 169 -9.95 -11.08 5.72
C HIS A 169 -10.69 -11.42 4.43
N GLN A 170 -11.19 -10.43 3.71
CA GLN A 170 -11.90 -10.61 2.44
C GLN A 170 -11.02 -11.32 1.42
N ASN A 171 -9.78 -10.89 1.27
CA ASN A 171 -8.81 -11.51 0.37
C ASN A 171 -8.47 -12.95 0.78
N ALA A 172 -8.36 -13.20 2.10
CA ALA A 172 -8.17 -14.54 2.64
C ALA A 172 -9.36 -15.47 2.31
N PHE A 173 -10.60 -15.02 2.52
CA PHE A 173 -11.79 -15.79 2.19
C PHE A 173 -11.89 -16.08 0.70
N GLN A 174 -11.55 -15.11 -0.15
CA GLN A 174 -11.47 -15.32 -1.61
C GLN A 174 -10.41 -16.36 -1.97
N PHE A 175 -9.22 -16.30 -1.36
CA PHE A 175 -8.15 -17.28 -1.58
C PHE A 175 -8.56 -18.69 -1.14
N LEU A 176 -9.25 -18.82 -0.03
CA LEU A 176 -9.78 -20.08 0.48
C LEU A 176 -10.98 -20.59 -0.36
N GLY A 177 -11.67 -19.70 -1.08
CA GLY A 177 -12.89 -20.00 -1.80
C GLY A 177 -14.09 -20.28 -0.89
N GLY A 178 -14.06 -19.79 0.35
CA GLY A 178 -15.12 -19.96 1.35
C GLY A 178 -14.76 -19.34 2.69
N VAL A 179 -15.71 -19.42 3.64
CA VAL A 179 -15.63 -18.78 4.95
C VAL A 179 -15.69 -19.81 6.06
N PRO A 180 -14.76 -19.83 7.03
CA PRO A 180 -14.84 -20.71 8.19
C PRO A 180 -15.99 -20.27 9.12
N SER A 181 -16.58 -21.21 9.87
CA SER A 181 -17.69 -20.89 10.77
C SER A 181 -17.32 -19.94 11.90
N LYS A 182 -16.04 -19.97 12.34
CA LYS A 182 -15.50 -19.12 13.41
C LYS A 182 -14.16 -18.54 13.00
N VAL A 183 -13.90 -17.28 13.38
CA VAL A 183 -12.60 -16.64 13.21
C VAL A 183 -12.09 -16.18 14.57
N LEU A 184 -10.98 -16.76 15.00
CA LEU A 184 -10.30 -16.45 16.26
C LEU A 184 -9.23 -15.38 16.03
N ILE A 185 -9.35 -14.27 16.76
CA ILE A 185 -8.43 -13.11 16.66
C ILE A 185 -7.76 -12.81 18.00
N ASP A 186 -6.52 -12.28 17.97
CA ASP A 186 -5.79 -11.89 19.19
C ASP A 186 -6.02 -10.43 19.56
N ASN A 187 -7.24 -10.12 19.97
CA ASN A 187 -7.64 -8.80 20.50
C ASN A 187 -7.01 -7.57 19.80
N PRO A 188 -6.92 -7.50 18.46
CA PRO A 188 -6.44 -6.30 17.79
C PRO A 188 -7.44 -5.16 18.03
N LYS A 189 -6.95 -3.96 18.34
CA LYS A 189 -7.80 -2.77 18.59
C LYS A 189 -8.74 -2.42 17.43
N THR A 190 -8.42 -2.87 16.22
CA THR A 190 -9.24 -2.72 15.03
C THR A 190 -10.51 -3.57 15.03
N ALA A 191 -10.53 -4.65 15.83
CA ALA A 191 -11.66 -5.56 15.91
C ALA A 191 -12.24 -5.69 17.32
N VAL A 192 -11.45 -5.50 18.39
CA VAL A 192 -11.87 -5.62 19.79
C VAL A 192 -11.64 -4.30 20.51
N LEU A 193 -12.72 -3.66 20.93
CA LEU A 193 -12.70 -2.40 21.67
C LEU A 193 -12.24 -2.59 23.12
N ASN A 194 -12.75 -3.65 23.76
CA ASN A 194 -12.42 -3.99 25.12
C ASN A 194 -12.61 -5.49 25.38
N HIS A 195 -11.72 -6.10 26.15
CA HIS A 195 -11.83 -7.49 26.57
C HIS A 195 -11.32 -7.65 28.01
N PRO A 196 -12.15 -7.34 29.04
CA PRO A 196 -11.79 -7.54 30.43
C PRO A 196 -11.61 -9.04 30.72
N ARG A 197 -10.74 -9.34 31.70
CA ARG A 197 -10.48 -10.74 32.07
C ARG A 197 -11.71 -11.40 32.67
N GLY A 198 -12.16 -12.49 32.05
CA GLY A 198 -13.33 -13.27 32.48
C GLY A 198 -14.68 -12.75 31.98
N GLU A 199 -14.70 -11.69 31.19
CA GLU A 199 -15.89 -11.16 30.56
C GLU A 199 -15.92 -11.42 29.06
N LYS A 200 -17.08 -11.17 28.43
CA LYS A 200 -17.20 -11.28 26.97
C LYS A 200 -16.48 -10.11 26.29
N PRO A 201 -15.80 -10.34 25.15
CA PRO A 201 -15.15 -9.28 24.40
C PRO A 201 -16.19 -8.33 23.80
N LEU A 202 -15.91 -7.04 23.82
CA LEU A 202 -16.67 -6.02 23.11
C LEU A 202 -16.00 -5.79 21.75
N PHE A 203 -16.62 -6.29 20.70
CA PHE A 203 -16.13 -6.12 19.34
C PHE A 203 -16.47 -4.75 18.77
N HIS A 204 -15.65 -4.31 17.82
CA HIS A 204 -15.93 -3.10 17.05
C HIS A 204 -17.16 -3.33 16.14
N PRO A 205 -18.18 -2.42 16.10
CA PRO A 205 -19.41 -2.63 15.33
C PRO A 205 -19.16 -2.99 13.88
N ARG A 206 -18.23 -2.32 13.20
CA ARG A 206 -17.88 -2.65 11.80
C ARG A 206 -17.33 -4.06 11.61
N TYR A 207 -16.64 -4.61 12.61
CA TYR A 207 -16.17 -6.00 12.54
C TYR A 207 -17.33 -6.97 12.73
N LEU A 208 -18.31 -6.62 13.56
CA LEU A 208 -19.54 -7.41 13.72
C LEU A 208 -20.38 -7.38 12.42
N ASP A 209 -20.55 -6.21 11.79
CA ASP A 209 -21.25 -6.08 10.51
C ASP A 209 -20.56 -6.91 9.42
N PHE A 210 -19.22 -6.86 9.38
CA PHE A 210 -18.41 -7.67 8.46
C PHE A 210 -18.57 -9.17 8.73
N ALA A 211 -18.55 -9.58 10.00
CA ALA A 211 -18.75 -10.97 10.41
C ALA A 211 -20.16 -11.47 10.05
N ALA A 212 -21.17 -10.66 10.24
CA ALA A 212 -22.55 -10.96 9.84
C ALA A 212 -22.70 -11.09 8.32
N HIS A 213 -22.02 -10.21 7.55
CA HIS A 213 -22.04 -10.23 6.09
C HIS A 213 -21.44 -11.54 5.51
N TYR A 214 -20.34 -12.03 6.12
CA TYR A 214 -19.68 -13.28 5.74
C TYR A 214 -20.18 -14.51 6.49
N ASP A 215 -21.15 -14.35 7.38
CA ASP A 215 -21.76 -15.40 8.21
C ASP A 215 -20.73 -16.21 9.01
N PHE A 216 -19.79 -15.55 9.69
CA PHE A 216 -18.89 -16.20 10.63
C PHE A 216 -19.03 -15.63 12.06
N GLU A 217 -18.73 -16.46 13.06
CA GLU A 217 -18.68 -16.05 14.44
C GLU A 217 -17.30 -15.49 14.80
N PRO A 218 -17.18 -14.19 15.16
CA PRO A 218 -15.91 -13.66 15.63
C PRO A 218 -15.65 -14.13 17.08
N ARG A 219 -14.45 -14.64 17.32
CA ARG A 219 -13.98 -15.06 18.64
C ARG A 219 -12.71 -14.32 19.00
N ALA A 220 -12.64 -13.79 20.19
CA ALA A 220 -11.42 -13.19 20.72
C ALA A 220 -10.69 -14.18 21.63
N CYS A 221 -9.37 -14.28 21.50
CA CYS A 221 -8.55 -15.10 22.40
C CYS A 221 -8.70 -14.63 23.84
N ASN A 222 -8.81 -15.56 24.77
CA ASN A 222 -8.86 -15.21 26.20
C ASN A 222 -7.54 -14.57 26.66
N VAL A 223 -7.67 -13.53 27.47
CA VAL A 223 -6.52 -12.80 28.01
C VAL A 223 -5.63 -13.74 28.83
N ARG A 224 -4.32 -13.81 28.48
CA ARG A 224 -3.29 -14.67 29.13
C ARG A 224 -3.50 -16.19 28.98
N ARG A 225 -4.15 -16.64 27.91
CA ARG A 225 -4.21 -18.07 27.54
C ARG A 225 -3.47 -18.32 26.22
N PRO A 226 -2.14 -18.42 26.23
CA PRO A 226 -1.33 -18.53 25.01
C PRO A 226 -1.65 -19.80 24.19
N ASN A 227 -2.22 -20.83 24.81
CA ASN A 227 -2.55 -22.09 24.14
C ASN A 227 -3.67 -21.97 23.09
N GLU A 228 -4.57 -21.01 23.26
CA GLU A 228 -5.65 -20.76 22.30
C GLU A 228 -5.10 -20.16 20.99
N LYS A 229 -3.95 -19.49 21.07
CA LYS A 229 -3.30 -18.78 19.98
C LYS A 229 -2.17 -19.59 19.28
N GLY A 230 -1.76 -20.73 19.82
CA GLY A 230 -0.54 -21.44 19.45
C GLY A 230 -0.38 -21.74 17.96
N ARG A 231 -1.48 -21.88 17.21
CA ARG A 231 -1.45 -22.21 15.77
C ARG A 231 -1.05 -21.02 14.90
N VAL A 232 -1.66 -19.86 15.14
CA VAL A 232 -1.34 -18.66 14.38
C VAL A 232 0.00 -18.05 14.81
N GLU A 233 0.39 -18.13 16.10
CA GLU A 233 1.73 -17.76 16.55
C GLU A 233 2.81 -18.61 15.88
N SER A 234 2.56 -19.91 15.74
CA SER A 234 3.41 -20.80 14.95
C SER A 234 3.44 -20.39 13.49
N GLY A 235 2.30 -19.95 12.91
CA GLY A 235 2.20 -19.42 11.55
C GLY A 235 3.01 -18.14 11.36
N VAL A 236 2.85 -17.15 12.23
CA VAL A 236 3.64 -15.91 12.22
C VAL A 236 5.14 -16.22 12.37
N GLY A 237 5.51 -17.11 13.29
CA GLY A 237 6.88 -17.56 13.48
C GLY A 237 7.44 -18.28 12.26
N TYR A 238 6.63 -19.09 11.59
CA TYR A 238 7.00 -19.79 10.37
C TYR A 238 7.24 -18.81 9.20
N VAL A 239 6.35 -17.86 8.99
CA VAL A 239 6.54 -16.80 7.97
C VAL A 239 7.86 -16.05 8.21
N LYS A 240 8.14 -15.63 9.45
CA LYS A 240 9.38 -14.93 9.79
C LYS A 240 10.63 -15.77 9.52
N LYS A 241 10.61 -17.04 9.89
CA LYS A 241 11.80 -17.93 9.79
C LYS A 241 12.00 -18.50 8.39
N ASN A 242 10.93 -18.79 7.67
CA ASN A 242 11.01 -19.51 6.40
C ASN A 242 10.85 -18.60 5.18
N PHE A 243 9.95 -17.61 5.24
CA PHE A 243 9.73 -16.70 4.12
C PHE A 243 10.60 -15.44 4.21
N LEU A 244 10.63 -14.78 5.38
CA LEU A 244 11.29 -13.47 5.50
C LEU A 244 12.79 -13.57 5.79
N HIS A 245 13.26 -14.64 6.44
CA HIS A 245 14.67 -14.78 6.80
C HIS A 245 15.54 -14.97 5.55
N GLY A 246 16.43 -14.01 5.30
CA GLY A 246 17.30 -14.03 4.11
C GLY A 246 16.63 -13.58 2.81
N LEU A 247 15.35 -13.14 2.85
CA LEU A 247 14.68 -12.60 1.67
C LEU A 247 15.13 -11.16 1.43
N GLU A 248 15.68 -10.89 0.25
CA GLU A 248 15.76 -9.54 -0.28
C GLU A 248 14.36 -9.09 -0.67
N LEU A 249 13.83 -8.10 0.08
CA LEU A 249 12.47 -7.63 -0.15
C LEU A 249 12.31 -7.09 -1.57
N PRO A 250 11.38 -7.62 -2.37
CA PRO A 250 11.11 -7.12 -3.72
C PRO A 250 10.73 -5.63 -3.70
N HIS A 251 11.00 -4.94 -4.80
CA HIS A 251 10.58 -3.55 -4.96
C HIS A 251 9.06 -3.46 -5.12
N GLY A 252 8.39 -2.94 -4.10
CA GLY A 252 6.95 -2.71 -4.09
C GLY A 252 6.13 -3.80 -3.40
N LEU A 253 4.97 -3.38 -2.87
CA LEU A 253 4.07 -4.24 -2.10
C LEU A 253 3.47 -5.37 -2.96
N ASP A 254 3.12 -5.06 -4.21
CA ASP A 254 2.49 -6.03 -5.13
C ASP A 254 3.44 -7.17 -5.50
N ALA A 255 4.72 -6.84 -5.76
CA ALA A 255 5.74 -7.85 -6.03
C ALA A 255 5.97 -8.75 -4.81
N LEU A 256 5.96 -8.18 -3.60
CA LEU A 256 6.09 -8.94 -2.36
C LEU A 256 4.87 -9.85 -2.13
N ASN A 257 3.66 -9.38 -2.38
CA ASN A 257 2.45 -10.19 -2.27
C ASN A 257 2.38 -11.29 -3.33
N THR A 258 2.92 -11.04 -4.52
CA THR A 258 3.08 -12.08 -5.56
C THR A 258 4.05 -13.16 -5.10
N ALA A 259 5.21 -12.79 -4.56
CA ALA A 259 6.17 -13.74 -3.98
C ALA A 259 5.57 -14.54 -2.80
N ALA A 260 4.78 -13.88 -1.94
CA ALA A 260 4.07 -14.55 -0.85
C ALA A 260 3.06 -15.59 -1.37
N ARG A 261 2.30 -15.28 -2.42
CA ARG A 261 1.38 -16.23 -3.06
C ARG A 261 2.13 -17.44 -3.64
N GLN A 262 3.23 -17.19 -4.33
CA GLN A 262 4.06 -18.26 -4.86
C GLN A 262 4.58 -19.14 -3.72
N TRP A 263 5.14 -18.56 -2.65
CA TRP A 263 5.61 -19.30 -1.49
C TRP A 263 4.52 -20.11 -0.81
N MET A 264 3.30 -19.55 -0.65
CA MET A 264 2.16 -20.31 -0.12
C MET A 264 1.84 -21.54 -0.94
N ASN A 265 1.84 -21.40 -2.27
CA ASN A 265 1.45 -22.48 -3.19
C ASN A 265 2.55 -23.53 -3.40
N THR A 266 3.83 -23.14 -3.28
CA THR A 266 4.95 -24.04 -3.60
C THR A 266 5.69 -24.57 -2.39
N ILE A 267 5.53 -23.94 -1.21
CA ILE A 267 6.30 -24.30 -0.01
C ILE A 267 5.37 -24.46 1.21
N ALA A 268 4.67 -23.39 1.60
CA ALA A 268 4.01 -23.36 2.89
C ALA A 268 2.87 -24.38 3.02
N ASN A 269 2.04 -24.51 1.98
CA ASN A 269 0.85 -25.35 2.01
C ASN A 269 1.07 -26.76 1.47
N ILE A 270 2.25 -27.07 0.90
CA ILE A 270 2.60 -28.41 0.42
C ILE A 270 3.61 -29.15 1.28
N ARG A 271 4.21 -28.46 2.30
CA ARG A 271 5.11 -29.14 3.24
C ARG A 271 4.38 -30.14 4.12
N ILE A 272 5.06 -31.20 4.57
CA ILE A 272 4.56 -32.06 5.64
C ILE A 272 4.52 -31.25 6.94
N HIS A 273 3.34 -31.05 7.51
CA HIS A 273 3.16 -30.30 8.74
C HIS A 273 3.51 -31.14 9.98
N GLY A 274 4.31 -30.58 10.89
CA GLY A 274 4.86 -31.32 12.04
C GLY A 274 3.81 -31.85 13.03
N GLU A 275 2.61 -31.27 13.10
CA GLU A 275 1.54 -31.73 14.01
C GLU A 275 0.57 -32.70 13.31
N THR A 276 0.22 -32.46 12.06
CA THR A 276 -0.75 -33.26 11.30
C THR A 276 -0.09 -34.42 10.54
N HIS A 277 1.23 -34.35 10.34
CA HIS A 277 2.02 -35.29 9.51
C HIS A 277 1.49 -35.47 8.08
N LYS A 278 0.74 -34.49 7.59
CA LYS A 278 0.17 -34.41 6.24
C LYS A 278 0.44 -33.05 5.63
N GLU A 279 0.28 -32.94 4.32
CA GLU A 279 0.32 -31.64 3.62
C GLU A 279 -0.94 -30.84 3.94
N PRO A 280 -0.81 -29.53 4.31
CA PRO A 280 -1.98 -28.67 4.49
C PRO A 280 -2.90 -28.62 3.27
N ALA A 281 -2.35 -28.67 2.05
CA ALA A 281 -3.14 -28.67 0.81
C ALA A 281 -4.02 -29.93 0.65
N GLU A 282 -3.50 -31.10 1.03
CA GLU A 282 -4.27 -32.36 1.04
C GLU A 282 -5.46 -32.29 2.00
N LEU A 283 -5.20 -31.86 3.23
CA LEU A 283 -6.25 -31.69 4.23
C LEU A 283 -7.24 -30.59 3.86
N PHE A 284 -6.77 -29.53 3.22
CA PHE A 284 -7.61 -28.42 2.76
C PHE A 284 -8.59 -28.87 1.67
N ALA A 285 -8.23 -29.80 0.81
CA ALA A 285 -9.16 -30.33 -0.19
C ALA A 285 -10.43 -30.91 0.43
N LEU A 286 -10.30 -31.53 1.62
CA LEU A 286 -11.43 -32.03 2.41
C LEU A 286 -12.14 -30.89 3.15
N GLU A 287 -11.38 -29.97 3.76
CA GLU A 287 -11.90 -28.85 4.55
C GLU A 287 -12.68 -27.85 3.70
N LYS A 288 -12.24 -27.61 2.46
CA LYS A 288 -12.86 -26.66 1.53
C LYS A 288 -14.35 -26.94 1.31
N GLN A 289 -14.77 -28.20 1.31
CA GLN A 289 -16.17 -28.58 1.11
C GLN A 289 -17.07 -28.22 2.30
N GLN A 290 -16.47 -27.96 3.47
CA GLN A 290 -17.16 -27.60 4.71
C GLN A 290 -17.11 -26.09 5.01
N LEU A 291 -16.39 -25.30 4.20
CA LEU A 291 -16.42 -23.86 4.29
C LEU A 291 -17.78 -23.32 3.81
N LYS A 292 -18.27 -22.29 4.48
CA LYS A 292 -19.46 -21.58 4.03
C LYS A 292 -19.21 -20.87 2.69
N PRO A 293 -20.23 -20.74 1.82
CA PRO A 293 -20.08 -20.07 0.54
C PRO A 293 -19.73 -18.58 0.74
N LEU A 294 -19.00 -18.02 -0.21
CA LEU A 294 -18.76 -16.58 -0.27
C LEU A 294 -20.07 -15.84 -0.59
N PRO A 295 -20.33 -14.67 0.01
CA PRO A 295 -21.45 -13.84 -0.39
C PRO A 295 -21.28 -13.36 -1.84
N PRO A 296 -22.39 -13.21 -2.60
CA PRO A 296 -22.33 -12.79 -4.02
C PRO A 296 -21.75 -11.39 -4.20
N ILE A 297 -21.91 -10.53 -3.20
CA ILE A 297 -21.36 -9.17 -3.18
C ILE A 297 -20.35 -9.09 -2.05
N PRO A 298 -19.10 -8.68 -2.33
CA PRO A 298 -18.10 -8.48 -1.28
C PRO A 298 -18.52 -7.41 -0.28
N ALA A 299 -18.11 -7.56 0.98
CA ALA A 299 -18.37 -6.54 2.00
C ALA A 299 -17.66 -5.23 1.67
N ASP A 300 -18.29 -4.15 2.08
CA ASP A 300 -17.70 -2.82 1.98
C ASP A 300 -16.68 -2.60 3.11
N THR A 301 -15.39 -2.67 2.78
CA THR A 301 -14.28 -2.50 3.73
C THR A 301 -13.87 -1.04 3.95
N GLY A 302 -14.43 -0.09 3.18
CA GLY A 302 -14.05 1.32 3.22
C GLY A 302 -14.49 2.02 4.52
N ILE A 303 -13.61 2.85 5.10
CA ILE A 303 -13.91 3.70 6.25
C ILE A 303 -14.42 5.05 5.75
N ILE A 304 -15.49 5.53 6.37
CA ILE A 304 -16.16 6.78 5.97
C ILE A 304 -15.79 7.87 6.96
N ASP A 305 -15.27 8.99 6.43
CA ASP A 305 -14.94 10.19 7.16
C ASP A 305 -15.54 11.42 6.46
N THR A 306 -15.87 12.47 7.24
CA THR A 306 -16.24 13.76 6.69
C THR A 306 -15.02 14.65 6.60
N VAL A 307 -14.74 15.16 5.39
CA VAL A 307 -13.58 16.01 5.11
C VAL A 307 -14.02 17.31 4.44
N ARG A 308 -13.16 18.32 4.46
CA ARG A 308 -13.41 19.56 3.71
C ARG A 308 -12.33 19.72 2.64
N ALA A 309 -12.75 19.93 1.40
CA ALA A 309 -11.83 20.36 0.34
C ALA A 309 -11.30 21.77 0.64
N ASN A 310 -10.04 22.03 0.35
CA ASN A 310 -9.51 23.39 0.48
C ASN A 310 -9.86 24.25 -0.75
N ASN A 311 -9.48 25.54 -0.73
CA ASN A 311 -9.68 26.48 -1.83
C ASN A 311 -8.94 26.11 -3.14
N ARG A 312 -7.99 25.18 -3.06
CA ARG A 312 -7.29 24.59 -4.21
C ARG A 312 -7.87 23.23 -4.60
N PHE A 313 -9.12 22.96 -4.20
CA PHE A 313 -9.86 21.70 -4.47
C PHE A 313 -9.06 20.44 -4.13
N ARG A 314 -8.40 20.44 -2.93
CA ARG A 314 -7.66 19.29 -2.39
C ARG A 314 -8.30 18.79 -1.10
N VAL A 315 -8.46 17.48 -1.00
CA VAL A 315 -8.78 16.74 0.23
C VAL A 315 -7.51 16.14 0.79
N LYS A 316 -7.35 16.16 2.10
CA LYS A 316 -6.19 15.59 2.80
C LYS A 316 -6.55 14.23 3.37
N LEU A 317 -5.70 13.21 3.07
CA LEU A 317 -5.70 11.93 3.75
C LEU A 317 -4.28 11.64 4.23
N ASP A 318 -4.11 11.31 5.51
CA ASP A 318 -2.81 11.21 6.17
C ASP A 318 -1.99 12.50 5.95
N THR A 319 -0.87 12.43 5.23
CA THR A 319 -0.05 13.60 4.89
C THR A 319 -0.19 14.02 3.42
N ASN A 320 -0.95 13.28 2.62
CA ASN A 320 -1.10 13.46 1.18
C ASN A 320 -2.33 14.29 0.84
N ARG A 321 -2.31 14.89 -0.33
CA ARG A 321 -3.41 15.68 -0.89
C ARG A 321 -3.92 15.04 -2.17
N TYR A 322 -5.23 15.06 -2.36
CA TYR A 322 -5.89 14.45 -3.50
C TYR A 322 -6.87 15.45 -4.09
N SER A 323 -6.83 15.63 -5.40
CA SER A 323 -7.70 16.58 -6.07
C SER A 323 -9.14 16.11 -6.15
N VAL A 324 -10.07 17.04 -6.12
CA VAL A 324 -11.48 16.87 -6.46
C VAL A 324 -11.85 17.85 -7.57
N PRO A 325 -12.96 17.66 -8.31
CA PRO A 325 -13.39 18.65 -9.30
C PRO A 325 -13.50 20.04 -8.66
N SER A 326 -13.06 21.06 -9.40
CA SER A 326 -12.93 22.44 -8.90
C SER A 326 -14.23 23.06 -8.37
N LEU A 327 -15.37 22.56 -8.83
CA LEU A 327 -16.72 22.94 -8.36
C LEU A 327 -16.93 22.66 -6.86
N TYR A 328 -16.22 21.68 -6.30
CA TYR A 328 -16.34 21.26 -4.90
C TYR A 328 -15.29 21.90 -3.99
N ALA A 329 -14.59 22.93 -4.47
CA ALA A 329 -13.65 23.68 -3.63
C ALA A 329 -14.35 24.26 -2.40
N SER A 330 -13.70 24.14 -1.23
CA SER A 330 -14.19 24.62 0.07
C SER A 330 -15.48 23.94 0.59
N GLN A 331 -15.99 22.90 -0.06
CA GLN A 331 -17.18 22.17 0.36
C GLN A 331 -16.86 21.04 1.32
N ARG A 332 -17.87 20.61 2.09
CA ARG A 332 -17.81 19.39 2.90
C ARG A 332 -18.08 18.19 2.00
N LEU A 333 -17.26 17.17 2.09
CA LEU A 333 -17.27 15.97 1.28
C LEU A 333 -17.19 14.74 2.17
N VAL A 334 -17.65 13.63 1.67
CA VAL A 334 -17.51 12.32 2.31
C VAL A 334 -16.34 11.60 1.66
N LEU A 335 -15.33 11.28 2.47
CA LEU A 335 -14.16 10.50 2.08
C LEU A 335 -14.35 9.04 2.50
N LYS A 336 -14.33 8.13 1.56
CA LYS A 336 -14.35 6.70 1.81
C LYS A 336 -12.98 6.11 1.49
N THR A 337 -12.30 5.64 2.52
CA THR A 337 -10.91 5.17 2.45
C THR A 337 -10.84 3.66 2.49
N PHE A 338 -10.23 3.05 1.49
CA PHE A 338 -9.91 1.62 1.40
C PHE A 338 -8.42 1.40 1.62
N ALA A 339 -7.99 0.15 1.64
CA ALA A 339 -6.56 -0.19 1.74
C ALA A 339 -5.76 0.25 0.49
N ASP A 340 -6.35 0.19 -0.71
CA ASP A 340 -5.73 0.43 -2.01
C ASP A 340 -6.13 1.75 -2.67
N ARG A 341 -7.31 2.30 -2.32
CA ARG A 341 -7.90 3.47 -2.98
C ARG A 341 -8.68 4.34 -2.02
N LEU A 342 -9.04 5.50 -2.49
CA LEU A 342 -9.99 6.40 -1.84
C LEU A 342 -11.05 6.87 -2.83
N CYS A 343 -12.28 6.98 -2.36
CA CYS A 343 -13.43 7.48 -3.10
C CYS A 343 -13.98 8.69 -2.38
N ILE A 344 -14.25 9.76 -3.11
CA ILE A 344 -14.73 11.01 -2.56
C ILE A 344 -16.13 11.26 -3.12
N TYR A 345 -17.06 11.56 -2.21
CA TYR A 345 -18.47 11.76 -2.55
C TYR A 345 -18.90 13.16 -2.11
N HIS A 346 -19.81 13.74 -2.89
CA HIS A 346 -20.62 14.89 -2.51
C HIS A 346 -22.07 14.43 -2.52
N ASP A 347 -22.75 14.56 -1.40
CA ASP A 347 -24.05 13.93 -1.14
C ASP A 347 -23.94 12.42 -1.42
N GLN A 348 -24.62 11.88 -2.38
CA GLN A 348 -24.54 10.45 -2.74
C GLN A 348 -23.76 10.20 -4.03
N LYS A 349 -23.24 11.26 -4.67
CA LYS A 349 -22.57 11.18 -5.96
C LYS A 349 -21.06 10.98 -5.76
N LEU A 350 -20.49 9.93 -6.37
CA LEU A 350 -19.06 9.76 -6.48
C LEU A 350 -18.48 10.84 -7.39
N ILE A 351 -17.58 11.68 -6.87
CA ILE A 351 -16.97 12.81 -7.58
C ILE A 351 -15.51 12.61 -7.94
N ALA A 352 -14.80 11.78 -7.18
CA ALA A 352 -13.41 11.45 -7.46
C ALA A 352 -13.02 10.09 -6.88
N THR A 353 -12.12 9.40 -7.58
CA THR A 353 -11.43 8.19 -7.12
C THR A 353 -9.95 8.34 -7.35
N HIS A 354 -9.14 7.98 -6.35
CA HIS A 354 -7.69 7.99 -6.44
C HIS A 354 -7.12 6.69 -5.86
N THR A 355 -5.98 6.24 -6.38
CA THR A 355 -5.17 5.22 -5.73
C THR A 355 -4.60 5.77 -4.42
N ARG A 356 -4.72 5.03 -3.33
CA ARG A 356 -4.16 5.44 -2.05
C ARG A 356 -2.64 5.35 -2.08
N SER A 357 -1.97 6.43 -1.73
CA SER A 357 -0.52 6.46 -1.61
C SER A 357 -0.09 6.43 -0.14
N TYR A 358 0.88 5.58 0.15
CA TYR A 358 1.55 5.50 1.45
C TYR A 358 2.84 6.32 1.52
N ASP A 359 3.20 7.07 0.47
CA ASP A 359 4.25 8.10 0.53
C ASP A 359 3.82 9.28 1.41
N ARG A 360 4.67 10.27 1.62
CA ARG A 360 4.37 11.44 2.46
C ARG A 360 4.45 12.73 1.65
N HIS A 361 3.57 13.68 2.04
CA HIS A 361 3.56 15.05 1.54
C HIS A 361 3.43 15.15 0.00
N ARG A 362 2.78 14.17 -0.63
CA ARG A 362 2.52 14.16 -2.07
C ARG A 362 1.21 14.86 -2.40
N ASP A 363 1.15 15.41 -3.58
CA ASP A 363 -0.06 16.01 -4.17
C ASP A 363 -0.44 15.21 -5.43
N PHE A 364 -1.59 14.59 -5.41
CA PHE A 364 -2.12 13.76 -6.49
C PHE A 364 -3.23 14.53 -7.20
N GLU A 365 -2.93 14.96 -8.42
CA GLU A 365 -3.85 15.72 -9.26
C GLU A 365 -4.39 14.87 -10.40
N ASN A 366 -5.72 14.89 -10.56
CA ASN A 366 -6.36 14.44 -11.78
C ASN A 366 -6.56 15.67 -12.67
N PRO A 367 -6.00 15.71 -13.90
CA PRO A 367 -6.13 16.84 -14.82
C PRO A 367 -7.58 17.20 -15.17
N ASP A 368 -8.50 16.24 -15.10
CA ASP A 368 -9.90 16.48 -15.39
C ASP A 368 -10.57 17.39 -14.34
N HIS A 369 -10.06 17.39 -13.11
CA HIS A 369 -10.64 18.16 -12.01
C HIS A 369 -10.46 19.68 -12.14
N VAL A 370 -9.56 20.13 -13.01
CA VAL A 370 -9.27 21.55 -13.26
C VAL A 370 -9.93 22.07 -14.54
N LYS A 371 -10.49 21.18 -15.39
CA LYS A 371 -11.03 21.55 -16.71
C LYS A 371 -12.06 22.69 -16.64
N ASP A 372 -13.04 22.59 -15.77
CA ASP A 372 -14.09 23.60 -15.64
C ASP A 372 -13.52 24.98 -15.30
N LEU A 373 -12.51 25.02 -14.43
CA LEU A 373 -11.85 26.27 -14.05
C LEU A 373 -11.02 26.86 -15.21
N LEU A 374 -10.35 26.02 -15.98
CA LEU A 374 -9.61 26.44 -17.17
C LEU A 374 -10.56 26.96 -18.25
N ASP A 375 -11.69 26.29 -18.46
CA ASP A 375 -12.72 26.73 -19.41
C ASP A 375 -13.36 28.06 -18.99
N GLN A 376 -13.68 28.23 -17.72
CA GLN A 376 -14.16 29.52 -17.19
C GLN A 376 -13.11 30.62 -17.41
N ARG A 377 -11.84 30.38 -17.11
CA ARG A 377 -10.76 31.36 -17.37
C ARG A 377 -10.61 31.66 -18.86
N ARG A 378 -10.74 30.66 -19.72
CA ARG A 378 -10.68 30.82 -21.17
C ARG A 378 -11.87 31.64 -21.67
N GLN A 379 -13.08 31.37 -21.18
CA GLN A 379 -14.27 32.15 -21.50
C GLN A 379 -14.18 33.59 -21.00
N ALA A 380 -13.73 33.80 -19.76
CA ALA A 380 -13.52 35.15 -19.20
C ALA A 380 -12.47 35.95 -19.98
N ARG A 381 -11.35 35.32 -20.39
CA ARG A 381 -10.33 35.95 -21.24
C ARG A 381 -10.91 36.32 -22.61
N ASN A 382 -11.68 35.42 -23.22
CA ASN A 382 -12.33 35.67 -24.50
C ASN A 382 -13.38 36.81 -24.41
N ALA A 383 -14.19 36.83 -23.35
CA ALA A 383 -15.13 37.92 -23.10
C ALA A 383 -14.44 39.27 -22.90
N LYS A 384 -13.32 39.30 -22.13
CA LYS A 384 -12.52 40.53 -21.94
C LYS A 384 -11.91 41.02 -23.25
N LEU A 385 -11.40 40.10 -24.08
CA LEU A 385 -10.82 40.43 -25.40
C LEU A 385 -11.91 41.01 -26.30
N LEU A 386 -13.12 40.43 -26.33
CA LEU A 386 -14.23 40.88 -27.13
C LEU A 386 -14.73 42.26 -26.68
N LEU A 387 -14.87 42.51 -25.38
CA LEU A 387 -15.25 43.80 -24.82
C LEU A 387 -14.20 44.87 -25.17
N ALA A 388 -12.91 44.57 -25.08
CA ALA A 388 -11.83 45.48 -25.45
C ALA A 388 -11.87 45.81 -26.97
N PHE A 389 -12.17 44.81 -27.80
CA PHE A 389 -12.34 45.01 -29.24
C PHE A 389 -13.54 45.91 -29.56
N TYR A 390 -14.70 45.69 -28.92
CA TYR A 390 -15.89 46.53 -29.11
C TYR A 390 -15.66 47.99 -28.68
N ALA A 391 -14.79 48.20 -27.71
CA ALA A 391 -14.40 49.54 -27.25
C ALA A 391 -13.49 50.32 -28.26
N LEU A 392 -12.95 49.67 -29.29
CA LEU A 392 -12.06 50.34 -30.27
C LEU A 392 -12.85 51.34 -31.16
N CYS A 393 -14.02 50.95 -31.68
CA CYS A 393 -14.82 51.82 -32.53
C CYS A 393 -16.29 51.37 -32.57
N PRO A 394 -17.24 52.24 -32.92
CA PRO A 394 -18.68 51.92 -32.99
C PRO A 394 -19.02 50.76 -33.95
N ARG A 395 -18.21 50.54 -34.98
CA ARG A 395 -18.47 49.47 -35.98
C ARG A 395 -17.76 48.14 -35.63
N ALA A 396 -17.06 48.05 -34.51
CA ALA A 396 -16.35 46.84 -34.11
C ALA A 396 -17.31 45.64 -33.92
N GLU A 397 -18.50 45.83 -33.38
CA GLU A 397 -19.46 44.80 -33.22
C GLU A 397 -19.99 44.26 -34.58
N GLU A 398 -20.25 45.15 -35.52
CA GLU A 398 -20.63 44.76 -36.88
C GLU A 398 -19.49 44.04 -37.60
N TYR A 399 -18.22 44.45 -37.39
CA TYR A 399 -17.05 43.78 -37.92
C TYR A 399 -16.92 42.36 -37.38
N TYR A 400 -17.17 42.18 -36.10
CA TYR A 400 -17.20 40.85 -35.49
C TYR A 400 -18.27 39.93 -36.10
N ARG A 401 -19.48 40.46 -36.34
CA ARG A 401 -20.57 39.76 -37.03
C ARG A 401 -20.18 39.34 -38.44
N GLN A 402 -19.53 40.23 -39.21
CA GLN A 402 -19.03 39.91 -40.55
C GLN A 402 -17.98 38.79 -40.56
N LEU A 403 -17.11 38.74 -39.53
CA LEU A 403 -16.15 37.61 -39.38
C LEU A 403 -16.89 36.29 -39.12
N GLN A 404 -17.99 36.29 -38.34
CA GLN A 404 -18.81 35.11 -38.06
C GLN A 404 -19.54 34.64 -39.33
N GLU A 405 -20.21 35.52 -40.05
CA GLU A 405 -20.99 35.20 -41.26
C GLU A 405 -20.10 34.58 -42.36
N ARG A 406 -18.87 34.99 -42.43
CA ARG A 406 -17.85 34.47 -43.39
C ARG A 406 -17.16 33.18 -42.93
N ARG A 407 -17.58 32.60 -41.81
CA ARG A 407 -17.01 31.40 -41.22
C ARG A 407 -15.49 31.48 -40.94
N LEU A 408 -15.00 32.67 -40.76
CA LEU A 408 -13.64 32.91 -40.28
C LEU A 408 -13.56 32.64 -38.78
N ASN A 409 -12.39 32.35 -38.23
CA ASN A 409 -12.23 32.24 -36.79
C ASN A 409 -12.19 33.63 -36.14
N PRO A 410 -13.34 34.20 -35.64
CA PRO A 410 -13.40 35.56 -35.19
C PRO A 410 -12.43 35.87 -34.06
N ARG A 411 -12.22 34.86 -33.15
CA ARG A 411 -11.32 35.02 -31.99
C ARG A 411 -9.88 35.23 -32.39
N LEU A 412 -9.40 34.51 -33.40
CA LEU A 412 -8.04 34.63 -33.88
C LEU A 412 -7.82 36.02 -34.52
N HIS A 413 -8.78 36.46 -35.34
CA HIS A 413 -8.71 37.76 -36.00
C HIS A 413 -8.75 38.91 -34.98
N ILE A 414 -9.67 38.86 -34.00
CA ILE A 414 -9.74 39.87 -32.95
C ILE A 414 -8.41 39.90 -32.12
N ALA A 415 -7.88 38.75 -31.72
CA ALA A 415 -6.64 38.70 -30.96
C ALA A 415 -5.48 39.37 -31.72
N LYS A 416 -5.37 39.14 -33.04
CA LYS A 416 -4.38 39.78 -33.91
C LYS A 416 -4.65 41.30 -34.03
N ILE A 417 -5.91 41.73 -34.22
CA ILE A 417 -6.29 43.13 -34.30
C ILE A 417 -5.97 43.89 -33.00
N MET A 418 -6.26 43.25 -31.85
CA MET A 418 -5.91 43.82 -30.54
C MET A 418 -4.40 43.94 -30.35
N ALA A 419 -3.63 42.95 -30.78
CA ALA A 419 -2.17 43.06 -30.79
C ALA A 419 -1.66 44.20 -31.70
N LEU A 420 -2.32 44.40 -32.86
CA LEU A 420 -1.99 45.56 -33.73
C LEU A 420 -2.33 46.89 -33.04
N SER A 421 -3.39 46.94 -32.20
CA SER A 421 -3.73 48.17 -31.48
C SER A 421 -2.70 48.53 -30.40
N GLU A 422 -2.02 47.55 -29.82
CA GLU A 422 -0.89 47.81 -28.91
C GLU A 422 0.34 48.40 -29.64
N VAL A 423 0.55 48.02 -30.90
CA VAL A 423 1.71 48.47 -31.69
C VAL A 423 1.44 49.82 -32.38
N TYR A 424 0.30 49.97 -33.03
CA TYR A 424 -0.03 51.10 -33.86
C TYR A 424 -0.89 52.17 -33.14
N GLY A 425 -1.45 51.83 -32.00
CA GLY A 425 -2.39 52.67 -31.25
C GLY A 425 -3.88 52.43 -31.65
N PRO A 426 -4.80 52.55 -30.68
CA PRO A 426 -6.24 52.21 -30.87
C PRO A 426 -6.91 53.05 -31.95
N ASP A 427 -6.58 54.34 -32.04
CA ASP A 427 -7.21 55.27 -33.02
C ASP A 427 -6.91 54.90 -34.47
N LYS A 428 -5.69 54.47 -34.76
CA LYS A 428 -5.28 54.04 -36.09
C LYS A 428 -5.94 52.73 -36.51
N VAL A 429 -6.05 51.80 -35.55
CA VAL A 429 -6.75 50.53 -35.79
C VAL A 429 -8.25 50.73 -35.95
N ALA A 430 -8.88 51.64 -35.18
CA ALA A 430 -10.26 52.00 -35.34
C ALA A 430 -10.55 52.49 -36.78
N ARG A 431 -9.73 53.43 -37.30
CA ARG A 431 -9.84 53.90 -38.68
C ARG A 431 -9.62 52.80 -39.71
N ALA A 432 -8.65 51.88 -39.46
CA ALA A 432 -8.44 50.75 -40.36
C ALA A 432 -9.62 49.76 -40.39
N ILE A 433 -10.35 49.59 -39.26
CA ILE A 433 -11.60 48.83 -39.22
C ILE A 433 -12.68 49.51 -40.06
N GLU A 434 -12.80 50.83 -40.01
CA GLU A 434 -13.75 51.60 -40.83
C GLU A 434 -13.46 51.44 -42.31
N ASP A 435 -12.20 51.57 -42.74
CA ASP A 435 -11.78 51.36 -44.13
C ASP A 435 -12.07 49.91 -44.59
N ALA A 436 -11.91 48.91 -43.72
CA ALA A 436 -12.20 47.52 -44.06
C ALA A 436 -13.70 47.29 -44.44
N PHE A 437 -14.60 48.14 -43.96
CA PHE A 437 -16.01 48.13 -44.40
C PHE A 437 -16.18 48.70 -45.82
N GLU A 438 -15.47 49.74 -46.17
CA GLU A 438 -15.54 50.33 -47.53
C GLU A 438 -15.09 49.32 -48.59
N PHE A 439 -14.06 48.51 -48.24
CA PHE A 439 -13.53 47.52 -49.16
C PHE A 439 -14.11 46.12 -48.97
N ALA A 440 -15.07 45.94 -48.08
CA ALA A 440 -15.68 44.65 -47.71
C ALA A 440 -14.69 43.56 -47.37
N ALA A 441 -13.53 43.95 -46.81
CA ALA A 441 -12.38 43.07 -46.51
C ALA A 441 -12.23 42.82 -45.01
N PHE A 442 -12.71 41.64 -44.54
CA PHE A 442 -12.80 41.35 -43.15
C PHE A 442 -11.76 40.29 -42.77
N SER A 443 -10.56 40.71 -42.43
CA SER A 443 -9.50 39.87 -41.85
C SER A 443 -8.49 40.70 -41.05
N SER A 444 -7.80 40.07 -40.10
CA SER A 444 -6.71 40.72 -39.35
C SER A 444 -5.55 41.11 -40.24
N ASP A 445 -5.31 40.33 -41.29
CA ASP A 445 -4.15 40.54 -42.20
C ASP A 445 -4.41 41.76 -43.11
N TYR A 446 -5.67 41.98 -43.46
CA TYR A 446 -6.06 43.19 -44.18
C TYR A 446 -5.92 44.44 -43.32
N ILE A 447 -6.34 44.43 -42.08
CA ILE A 447 -6.10 45.52 -41.11
C ILE A 447 -4.58 45.81 -40.99
N ALA A 448 -3.76 44.75 -40.86
CA ALA A 448 -2.30 44.90 -40.79
C ALA A 448 -1.76 45.61 -42.05
N ASN A 449 -2.18 45.17 -43.23
CA ASN A 449 -1.78 45.78 -44.50
C ASN A 449 -2.17 47.27 -44.60
N ILE A 450 -3.37 47.64 -44.19
CA ILE A 450 -3.80 49.06 -44.16
C ILE A 450 -2.88 49.90 -43.25
N LEU A 451 -2.58 49.38 -42.07
CA LEU A 451 -1.73 50.05 -41.09
C LEU A 451 -0.30 50.23 -41.61
N GLU A 452 0.27 49.19 -42.24
CA GLU A 452 1.59 49.25 -42.84
C GLU A 452 1.64 50.23 -44.03
N GLN A 453 0.68 50.21 -44.93
CA GLN A 453 0.62 51.13 -46.07
C GLN A 453 0.52 52.57 -45.60
N ARG A 454 -0.31 52.87 -44.61
CA ARG A 454 -0.40 54.24 -44.04
C ARG A 454 0.90 54.69 -43.39
N GLN A 455 1.70 53.80 -42.86
CA GLN A 455 3.00 54.13 -42.32
C GLN A 455 4.02 54.42 -43.42
N ARG A 456 3.92 53.75 -44.57
CA ARG A 456 4.79 53.99 -45.76
C ARG A 456 4.44 55.27 -46.47
N LEU A 457 3.16 55.70 -46.55
CA LEU A 457 2.72 56.93 -47.17
C LEU A 457 3.21 58.23 -46.50
N THR A 458 3.73 58.14 -45.29
CA THR A 458 4.29 59.25 -44.54
C THR A 458 5.73 59.60 -44.95
N LEU A 459 6.36 58.78 -45.77
CA LEU A 459 7.70 59.00 -46.31
C LEU A 459 7.62 59.15 -47.87
N GLN A 460 7.03 60.24 -48.34
CA GLN A 460 7.34 60.61 -49.74
C GLN A 460 8.82 60.90 -49.80
N PRO A 461 9.61 60.18 -50.61
CA PRO A 461 10.96 60.59 -50.87
C PRO A 461 10.93 61.98 -51.49
N GLY A 462 11.70 62.90 -50.96
CA GLY A 462 11.87 64.20 -51.53
C GLY A 462 12.29 64.09 -53.02
N PRO A 463 12.11 65.14 -53.78
CA PRO A 463 12.50 65.16 -55.22
C PRO A 463 13.94 64.66 -55.34
N LEU A 464 14.19 63.80 -56.32
CA LEU A 464 15.53 63.30 -56.66
C LEU A 464 16.46 64.44 -57.02
N HIS A 465 17.45 64.74 -56.20
CA HIS A 465 18.50 65.66 -56.50
C HIS A 465 19.69 64.89 -57.10
N LEU A 466 19.90 65.04 -58.41
CA LEU A 466 21.08 64.57 -59.09
C LEU A 466 22.25 65.48 -58.82
N THR A 467 23.23 65.05 -58.04
CA THR A 467 24.41 65.87 -57.64
C THR A 467 25.52 65.89 -58.68
N ARG A 468 25.47 65.08 -59.73
CA ARG A 468 26.56 64.97 -60.73
C ARG A 468 26.16 65.25 -62.17
N ARG A 469 24.91 65.16 -62.57
CA ARG A 469 24.47 65.41 -63.96
C ARG A 469 23.05 65.99 -63.96
N GLN A 470 22.89 67.25 -63.80
CA GLN A 470 21.62 67.98 -63.80
C GLN A 470 20.91 67.91 -65.15
N ASP A 471 21.65 67.71 -66.23
CA ASP A 471 21.16 67.57 -67.59
C ASP A 471 20.25 66.36 -67.80
N LEU A 472 20.30 65.35 -66.86
CA LEU A 472 19.46 64.20 -66.93
C LEU A 472 18.06 64.46 -66.37
N LEU A 473 17.83 65.56 -65.65
CA LEU A 473 16.48 65.93 -65.15
C LEU A 473 15.59 66.49 -66.27
N ASP A 474 16.19 66.97 -67.36
CA ASP A 474 15.48 67.57 -68.49
C ASP A 474 15.24 66.57 -69.65
N VAL A 475 15.61 65.31 -69.48
CA VAL A 475 15.41 64.28 -70.50
C VAL A 475 13.93 63.96 -70.60
N GLN A 476 13.27 64.43 -71.64
CA GLN A 476 11.93 63.99 -72.01
C GLN A 476 12.01 62.59 -72.68
N LEU A 477 11.56 61.56 -71.98
CA LEU A 477 11.44 60.25 -72.57
C LEU A 477 10.13 60.18 -73.38
N ALA A 478 10.23 59.69 -74.59
CA ALA A 478 9.04 59.39 -75.38
C ALA A 478 8.14 58.41 -74.63
N PRO A 479 6.83 58.57 -74.75
CA PRO A 479 5.91 57.62 -74.13
C PRO A 479 6.29 56.16 -74.49
N ALA A 480 6.33 55.26 -73.51
CA ALA A 480 6.64 53.86 -73.74
C ALA A 480 5.62 53.29 -74.75
N ASP A 481 6.13 52.70 -75.82
CA ASP A 481 5.32 51.97 -76.76
C ASP A 481 4.82 50.66 -76.13
N LEU A 482 3.56 50.68 -75.75
CA LEU A 482 2.92 49.48 -75.10
C LEU A 482 2.38 48.51 -76.12
N SER A 483 2.51 48.78 -77.44
CA SER A 483 2.04 47.83 -78.48
C SER A 483 2.77 46.49 -78.47
N ILE A 484 3.96 46.43 -77.84
CA ILE A 484 4.73 45.21 -77.64
C ILE A 484 3.96 44.19 -76.71
N TYR A 485 3.02 44.67 -75.91
CA TYR A 485 2.26 43.82 -75.03
C TYR A 485 0.91 43.41 -75.60
N ASP A 486 0.55 43.90 -76.83
CA ASP A 486 -0.74 43.57 -77.49
C ASP A 486 -0.61 42.30 -78.41
N THR A 487 0.40 41.50 -78.25
CA THR A 487 0.47 40.24 -78.98
C THR A 487 -0.53 39.27 -78.46
N PRO A 488 -1.41 38.65 -79.28
CA PRO A 488 -2.40 37.72 -78.91
C PRO A 488 -1.74 36.43 -78.43
N THR A 489 -2.01 36.02 -77.19
CA THR A 489 -1.60 34.73 -76.67
C THR A 489 -2.30 33.61 -77.42
N ASP A 490 -1.62 32.92 -78.27
CA ASP A 490 -2.06 31.62 -78.84
C ASP A 490 -2.36 30.61 -77.73
N LYS A 491 -3.62 30.23 -77.64
CA LYS A 491 -4.09 29.16 -76.76
C LYS A 491 -3.55 27.80 -77.26
N THR A 492 -2.44 27.38 -76.84
CA THR A 492 -2.03 25.98 -76.97
C THR A 492 -2.56 25.18 -75.79
N SER A 493 -3.57 24.39 -76.04
CA SER A 493 -4.20 23.41 -75.18
C SER A 493 -3.18 22.35 -74.77
N ILE A 494 -2.84 22.25 -73.51
CA ILE A 494 -2.13 21.13 -72.93
C ILE A 494 -3.17 20.11 -72.44
N THR A 495 -3.33 19.04 -73.18
CA THR A 495 -4.10 17.84 -72.82
C THR A 495 -3.29 17.04 -71.81
N ILE A 496 -3.72 16.97 -70.57
CA ILE A 496 -3.22 16.02 -69.57
C ILE A 496 -4.08 14.74 -69.72
N LYS A 497 -3.46 13.62 -70.11
CA LYS A 497 -4.01 12.26 -70.03
C LYS A 497 -3.66 11.62 -68.66
N PRO A 498 -4.43 10.60 -68.24
CA PRO A 498 -4.89 10.29 -66.90
C PRO A 498 -3.83 9.78 -65.92
#